data_e94f4f60927ae6436d71a8c17e5728c3
#
_entry.id   e94f4f60927ae6436d71a8c17e5728c3
#
_cell.length_a   1.000
_cell.length_b   1.000
_cell.length_c   1.000
_cell.angle_alpha   90.00
_cell.angle_beta   90.00
_cell.angle_gamma   90.00
#
_symmetry.space_group_name_H-M   'P 1'
#
loop_
_entity.id
_entity.type
_entity.pdbx_description
1 polymer ?
#
loop_
_entity_poly.entity_id
_entity_poly.type
_entity_poly.pdbx_seq_one_letter_code
_entity_poly.pdbx_strand_id
1 'polypeptide(L)'
;MKKLTALILVLLTASAAFAQNYFQDPKNSEMLRYGKRRLSIRKEIVLPQVNGYKVYKADLHTHTIYSDGQVLPKFRVREAWRDGLDVMAVTEHIEHRPVEETMVKYMEKYVDDRYPKAKNNRIGGKYSPDEDGIMVDLNFSVKEAQIAAKQYGLTIIPGSEITRSGSKIGHFNALFTTDNNLIYDDDPLTSIRNAKAQGAMVMHNHPGWTKTSLDYTEVEKAAYDEGLIDGVEVMNGMEFYPKYIERAQEKGLFVSANTDEHTATSFDFGSRGYMRPMTLILARDKSLESLREALEAKRTLALAFDNLCGEEQLLKDFFTASIKTEQLSVDKKGVATVLVTNCTSVSYVVRLADGMQIPLDSFTTVTLTSAPKAKTLKFEVLNMWTGVDSHPIIELELNK
;
A
#
# COMPACT_ATOMS: atom_id res chain seq x y z
N MET A 1 35.44 35.68 -29.61
CA MET A 1 35.57 35.94 -28.17
C MET A 1 34.29 36.43 -27.50
N LYS A 2 33.58 37.46 -27.99
CA LYS A 2 32.33 37.96 -27.34
C LYS A 2 31.21 36.93 -27.19
N LYS A 3 31.02 35.96 -28.12
CA LYS A 3 30.01 34.90 -28.04
C LYS A 3 30.36 33.82 -27.00
N LEU A 4 31.65 33.55 -26.78
CA LEU A 4 32.08 32.58 -25.78
C LEU A 4 31.91 33.12 -24.36
N THR A 5 32.18 34.40 -24.18
CA THR A 5 32.02 35.10 -22.89
C THR A 5 30.54 35.17 -22.48
N ALA A 6 29.62 35.40 -23.42
CA ALA A 6 28.17 35.42 -23.18
C ALA A 6 27.65 34.02 -22.78
N LEU A 7 28.15 32.95 -23.42
CA LEU A 7 27.78 31.58 -23.10
C LEU A 7 28.25 31.14 -21.70
N ILE A 8 29.49 31.54 -21.33
CA ILE A 8 30.02 31.26 -19.98
C ILE A 8 29.26 32.07 -18.93
N LEU A 9 28.83 33.27 -19.20
CA LEU A 9 28.03 34.09 -18.27
C LEU A 9 26.63 33.51 -18.07
N VAL A 10 26.00 32.99 -19.11
CA VAL A 10 24.70 32.33 -19.04
C VAL A 10 24.81 31.00 -18.28
N LEU A 11 25.87 30.22 -18.47
CA LEU A 11 26.12 28.99 -17.72
C LEU A 11 26.40 29.23 -16.24
N LEU A 12 27.14 30.30 -15.90
CA LEU A 12 27.40 30.69 -14.53
C LEU A 12 26.19 31.23 -13.82
N THR A 13 25.28 31.95 -14.51
CA THR A 13 24.02 32.42 -13.93
C THR A 13 23.03 31.28 -13.77
N ALA A 14 23.00 30.29 -14.67
CA ALA A 14 22.16 29.09 -14.52
C ALA A 14 22.60 28.21 -13.34
N SER A 15 23.91 28.01 -13.16
CA SER A 15 24.46 27.25 -12.03
C SER A 15 24.26 27.97 -10.68
N ALA A 16 24.32 29.29 -10.63
CA ALA A 16 24.03 30.08 -9.44
C ALA A 16 22.54 30.01 -9.05
N ALA A 17 21.61 29.91 -10.02
CA ALA A 17 20.19 29.80 -9.76
C ALA A 17 19.79 28.48 -9.08
N PHE A 18 20.56 27.41 -9.27
CA PHE A 18 20.34 26.12 -8.60
C PHE A 18 20.95 26.05 -7.18
N ALA A 19 21.89 26.93 -6.83
CA ALA A 19 22.54 26.97 -5.51
C ALA A 19 21.87 27.93 -4.54
N GLN A 20 20.88 28.73 -4.98
CA GLN A 20 20.25 29.71 -4.12
C GLN A 20 19.03 29.08 -3.41
N ASN A 21 19.24 28.72 -2.14
CA ASN A 21 18.21 28.15 -1.29
C ASN A 21 17.28 29.20 -0.65
N TYR A 22 17.68 30.48 -0.66
CA TYR A 22 16.92 31.57 -0.11
C TYR A 22 16.38 32.51 -1.20
N PHE A 23 15.15 32.94 -1.04
CA PHE A 23 14.47 33.87 -1.93
C PHE A 23 14.01 35.09 -1.16
N GLN A 24 14.16 36.26 -1.75
CA GLN A 24 13.63 37.48 -1.16
C GLN A 24 12.10 37.40 -1.05
N ASP A 25 11.55 37.75 0.12
CA ASP A 25 10.11 37.81 0.28
C ASP A 25 9.56 39.06 -0.44
N PRO A 26 8.58 38.89 -1.36
CA PRO A 26 8.04 40.05 -2.11
C PRO A 26 7.30 41.07 -1.25
N LYS A 27 6.95 40.70 -0.02
CA LYS A 27 6.25 41.58 0.94
C LYS A 27 7.16 42.19 1.98
N ASN A 28 8.40 41.70 2.10
CA ASN A 28 9.40 42.22 3.03
C ASN A 28 10.80 42.08 2.43
N SER A 29 11.35 43.21 1.97
CA SER A 29 12.65 43.28 1.31
C SER A 29 13.83 42.96 2.23
N GLU A 30 13.66 42.99 3.52
CA GLU A 30 14.68 42.64 4.52
C GLU A 30 14.67 41.16 4.91
N MET A 31 13.72 40.38 4.39
CA MET A 31 13.55 38.97 4.73
C MET A 31 13.82 38.05 3.55
N LEU A 32 14.67 37.04 3.78
CA LEU A 32 14.87 35.93 2.88
C LEU A 32 14.06 34.72 3.36
N ARG A 33 13.42 34.05 2.44
CA ARG A 33 12.73 32.77 2.69
C ARG A 33 13.53 31.62 2.09
N TYR A 34 13.71 30.56 2.88
CA TYR A 34 14.29 29.31 2.41
C TYR A 34 13.25 28.56 1.58
N GLY A 35 13.48 28.47 0.31
CA GLY A 35 12.68 27.71 -0.65
C GLY A 35 11.15 27.89 -0.57
N LYS A 36 10.45 27.72 -1.67
CA LYS A 36 9.00 27.58 -1.64
C LYS A 36 8.67 26.12 -1.31
N ARG A 37 8.22 25.86 -0.08
CA ARG A 37 7.67 24.56 0.29
C ARG A 37 6.39 24.32 -0.51
N ARG A 38 6.48 23.53 -1.58
CA ARG A 38 5.27 23.10 -2.31
C ARG A 38 4.66 21.93 -1.56
N LEU A 39 3.65 22.21 -0.76
CA LEU A 39 2.90 21.20 -0.01
C LEU A 39 1.96 20.36 -0.90
N SER A 40 1.88 20.65 -2.18
CA SER A 40 0.99 20.04 -3.16
C SER A 40 1.71 19.11 -4.16
N ILE A 41 2.92 18.68 -3.86
CA ILE A 41 3.63 17.70 -4.71
C ILE A 41 3.18 16.31 -4.32
N ARG A 42 2.63 15.58 -5.29
CA ARG A 42 2.36 14.15 -5.23
C ARG A 42 3.54 13.40 -5.86
N LYS A 43 3.93 12.27 -5.29
CA LYS A 43 4.80 11.30 -5.96
C LYS A 43 4.00 10.59 -7.04
N GLU A 44 4.55 10.48 -8.22
CA GLU A 44 3.93 9.67 -9.28
C GLU A 44 4.60 8.31 -9.33
N ILE A 45 3.80 7.26 -9.10
CA ILE A 45 4.22 5.87 -9.19
C ILE A 45 3.61 5.32 -10.48
N VAL A 46 4.47 5.15 -11.48
CA VAL A 46 4.07 4.65 -12.81
C VAL A 46 4.03 3.15 -12.79
N LEU A 47 2.86 2.58 -13.07
CA LEU A 47 2.62 1.15 -13.14
C LEU A 47 1.98 0.80 -14.50
N PRO A 48 2.13 -0.45 -15.00
CA PRO A 48 1.56 -0.83 -16.28
C PRO A 48 0.04 -1.00 -16.19
N GLN A 49 -0.62 -1.05 -17.33
CA GLN A 49 -1.93 -1.70 -17.43
C GLN A 49 -1.72 -3.19 -17.66
N VAL A 50 -2.48 -4.03 -16.99
CA VAL A 50 -2.37 -5.47 -17.05
C VAL A 50 -3.71 -6.08 -17.41
N ASN A 51 -3.77 -6.86 -18.48
CA ASN A 51 -4.98 -7.56 -18.95
C ASN A 51 -6.22 -6.64 -19.09
N GLY A 52 -6.00 -5.38 -19.50
CA GLY A 52 -7.05 -4.37 -19.66
C GLY A 52 -7.46 -3.66 -18.35
N TYR A 53 -6.91 -4.03 -17.21
CA TYR A 53 -7.13 -3.36 -15.94
C TYR A 53 -6.07 -2.27 -15.68
N LYS A 54 -6.48 -1.21 -14.99
CA LYS A 54 -5.57 -0.24 -14.38
C LYS A 54 -5.09 -0.78 -13.04
N VAL A 55 -3.85 -0.43 -12.66
CA VAL A 55 -3.28 -0.80 -11.36
C VAL A 55 -3.41 0.39 -10.41
N TYR A 56 -4.24 0.25 -9.38
CA TYR A 56 -4.45 1.25 -8.34
C TYR A 56 -3.64 0.92 -7.10
N LYS A 57 -2.98 1.93 -6.55
CA LYS A 57 -2.14 1.81 -5.34
C LYS A 57 -3.01 2.07 -4.13
N ALA A 58 -3.11 1.09 -3.26
CA ALA A 58 -3.94 1.13 -2.05
C ALA A 58 -3.13 0.87 -0.79
N ASP A 59 -3.56 1.45 0.32
CA ASP A 59 -3.22 1.01 1.66
C ASP A 59 -4.51 0.63 2.37
N LEU A 60 -4.65 -0.65 2.70
CA LEU A 60 -5.88 -1.21 3.25
C LEU A 60 -5.86 -1.33 4.78
N HIS A 61 -4.82 -0.77 5.44
CA HIS A 61 -4.66 -0.84 6.88
C HIS A 61 -3.99 0.44 7.42
N THR A 62 -4.79 1.33 8.01
CA THR A 62 -4.29 2.61 8.54
C THR A 62 -5.09 3.05 9.76
N HIS A 63 -4.41 3.75 10.70
CA HIS A 63 -4.95 4.25 11.95
C HIS A 63 -4.84 5.77 12.07
N THR A 64 -5.71 6.34 12.88
CA THR A 64 -5.71 7.77 13.22
C THR A 64 -5.94 7.97 14.72
N ILE A 65 -6.07 9.21 15.15
CA ILE A 65 -6.36 9.53 16.57
C ILE A 65 -7.70 8.98 17.08
N TYR A 66 -8.53 8.43 16.19
CA TYR A 66 -9.80 7.80 16.55
C TYR A 66 -9.65 6.34 17.00
N SER A 67 -8.41 5.84 17.10
CA SER A 67 -8.03 4.64 17.85
C SER A 67 -6.75 4.90 18.64
N ASP A 68 -5.61 4.52 18.18
CA ASP A 68 -4.31 4.69 18.81
C ASP A 68 -3.28 5.37 17.90
N GLY A 69 -3.68 5.79 16.70
CA GLY A 69 -2.83 6.55 15.80
C GLY A 69 -2.61 7.99 16.30
N GLN A 70 -1.59 8.65 15.77
CA GLN A 70 -1.14 9.97 16.22
C GLN A 70 -1.48 11.10 15.25
N VAL A 71 -2.21 10.80 14.16
CA VAL A 71 -2.55 11.78 13.11
C VAL A 71 -4.05 11.85 12.87
N LEU A 72 -4.52 13.02 12.44
CA LEU A 72 -5.92 13.21 12.06
C LEU A 72 -6.24 12.50 10.73
N PRO A 73 -7.50 12.06 10.48
CA PRO A 73 -7.90 11.47 9.20
C PRO A 73 -7.54 12.35 8.00
N LYS A 74 -7.74 13.65 8.10
CA LYS A 74 -7.34 14.60 7.05
C LYS A 74 -5.84 14.59 6.75
N PHE A 75 -5.01 14.39 7.76
CA PHE A 75 -3.56 14.27 7.57
C PHE A 75 -3.23 12.94 6.91
N ARG A 76 -3.80 11.84 7.37
CA ARG A 76 -3.62 10.49 6.80
C ARG A 76 -3.98 10.45 5.32
N VAL A 77 -5.12 11.00 4.93
CA VAL A 77 -5.55 11.14 3.54
C VAL A 77 -4.55 11.96 2.72
N ARG A 78 -4.07 13.07 3.25
CA ARG A 78 -3.12 13.94 2.55
C ARG A 78 -1.78 13.26 2.32
N GLU A 79 -1.24 12.55 3.31
CA GLU A 79 0.02 11.83 3.14
C GLU A 79 -0.12 10.64 2.18
N ALA A 80 -1.22 9.89 2.24
CA ALA A 80 -1.54 8.84 1.28
C ALA A 80 -1.52 9.37 -0.17
N TRP A 81 -2.22 10.48 -0.43
CA TRP A 81 -2.19 11.13 -1.73
C TRP A 81 -0.77 11.60 -2.11
N ARG A 82 -0.06 12.22 -1.18
CA ARG A 82 1.30 12.74 -1.42
C ARG A 82 2.29 11.64 -1.75
N ASP A 83 2.13 10.47 -1.14
CA ASP A 83 2.96 9.31 -1.34
C ASP A 83 2.59 8.49 -2.59
N GLY A 84 1.55 8.91 -3.33
CA GLY A 84 1.19 8.36 -4.63
C GLY A 84 0.03 7.37 -4.61
N LEU A 85 -0.65 7.15 -3.47
CA LEU A 85 -1.79 6.25 -3.39
C LEU A 85 -3.03 6.80 -4.13
N ASP A 86 -3.86 5.90 -4.62
CA ASP A 86 -5.14 6.16 -5.26
C ASP A 86 -6.32 5.80 -4.35
N VAL A 87 -6.07 4.86 -3.42
CA VAL A 87 -7.06 4.26 -2.53
C VAL A 87 -6.48 4.15 -1.12
N MET A 88 -7.30 4.33 -0.11
CA MET A 88 -6.93 4.10 1.29
C MET A 88 -8.12 3.54 2.04
N ALA A 89 -7.91 2.56 2.91
CA ALA A 89 -8.90 2.18 3.92
C ALA A 89 -8.63 2.92 5.23
N VAL A 90 -9.68 3.23 5.96
CA VAL A 90 -9.63 3.68 7.35
C VAL A 90 -10.10 2.52 8.20
N THR A 91 -9.20 1.99 9.02
CA THR A 91 -9.40 0.73 9.76
C THR A 91 -9.08 0.90 11.23
N GLU A 92 -9.70 1.91 11.87
CA GLU A 92 -9.53 2.14 13.29
C GLU A 92 -9.84 0.89 14.11
N HIS A 93 -9.05 0.65 15.15
CA HIS A 93 -9.36 -0.39 16.13
C HIS A 93 -10.76 -0.20 16.70
N ILE A 94 -11.51 -1.28 16.84
CA ILE A 94 -12.80 -1.26 17.52
C ILE A 94 -12.58 -1.26 19.03
N GLU A 95 -11.64 -2.07 19.53
CA GLU A 95 -11.48 -2.36 20.96
C GLU A 95 -10.30 -1.63 21.61
N HIS A 96 -9.35 -1.13 20.82
CA HIS A 96 -8.14 -0.47 21.32
C HIS A 96 -8.09 0.98 20.85
N ARG A 97 -8.57 1.93 21.69
CA ARG A 97 -8.76 3.34 21.30
C ARG A 97 -8.20 4.34 22.31
N PRO A 98 -6.96 4.16 22.81
CA PRO A 98 -6.43 4.96 23.92
C PRO A 98 -6.21 6.43 23.58
N VAL A 99 -5.91 6.76 22.32
CA VAL A 99 -5.69 8.15 21.89
C VAL A 99 -7.03 8.87 21.77
N GLU A 100 -8.03 8.23 21.19
CA GLU A 100 -9.37 8.80 21.09
C GLU A 100 -9.95 9.08 22.47
N GLU A 101 -9.85 8.15 23.39
CA GLU A 101 -10.35 8.30 24.76
C GLU A 101 -9.79 9.53 25.44
N THR A 102 -8.48 9.77 25.30
CA THR A 102 -7.81 10.93 25.91
C THR A 102 -8.03 12.23 25.14
N MET A 103 -7.83 12.22 23.83
CA MET A 103 -7.86 13.43 23.00
C MET A 103 -9.27 13.91 22.71
N VAL A 104 -10.19 12.99 22.41
CA VAL A 104 -11.57 13.35 22.11
C VAL A 104 -12.26 13.85 23.37
N LYS A 105 -12.06 13.21 24.52
CA LYS A 105 -12.56 13.67 25.80
C LYS A 105 -12.04 15.06 26.14
N TYR A 106 -10.77 15.36 25.85
CA TYR A 106 -10.19 16.69 26.01
C TYR A 106 -10.81 17.71 25.05
N MET A 107 -11.08 17.30 23.80
CA MET A 107 -11.62 18.16 22.75
C MET A 107 -13.15 18.25 22.76
N GLU A 108 -13.86 17.47 23.57
CA GLU A 108 -15.33 17.41 23.62
C GLU A 108 -15.99 18.79 23.72
N LYS A 109 -15.41 19.65 24.51
CA LYS A 109 -15.91 21.06 24.70
C LYS A 109 -15.62 21.97 23.50
N TYR A 110 -14.80 21.52 22.52
CA TYR A 110 -14.42 22.26 21.32
C TYR A 110 -14.95 21.63 20.05
N VAL A 111 -15.45 20.40 20.13
CA VAL A 111 -16.04 19.68 19.00
C VAL A 111 -17.50 20.02 18.94
N ASP A 112 -17.92 20.52 17.80
CA ASP A 112 -19.32 20.87 17.56
C ASP A 112 -20.21 19.61 17.39
N ASP A 113 -21.50 19.82 17.12
CA ASP A 113 -22.52 18.77 16.95
C ASP A 113 -22.24 17.78 15.80
N ARG A 114 -21.12 17.94 15.08
CA ARG A 114 -20.67 17.00 14.04
C ARG A 114 -20.08 15.70 14.59
N TYR A 115 -19.81 15.65 15.90
CA TYR A 115 -19.35 14.44 16.57
C TYR A 115 -20.55 13.72 17.19
N PRO A 116 -21.19 12.79 16.48
CA PRO A 116 -22.39 12.12 17.00
C PRO A 116 -22.03 11.20 18.16
N LYS A 117 -22.79 11.30 19.23
CA LYS A 117 -22.74 10.35 20.35
C LYS A 117 -23.48 9.07 19.90
N ALA A 118 -22.77 7.98 19.76
CA ALA A 118 -23.39 6.69 19.47
C ALA A 118 -24.03 6.10 20.74
N LYS A 119 -25.29 5.74 20.66
CA LYS A 119 -26.09 5.38 21.84
C LYS A 119 -25.77 4.02 22.49
N ASN A 120 -24.93 3.16 21.93
CA ASN A 120 -24.74 1.78 22.43
C ASN A 120 -23.36 1.17 22.15
N ASN A 121 -22.33 1.96 21.91
CA ASN A 121 -21.00 1.38 21.71
C ASN A 121 -20.39 1.02 23.07
N ARG A 122 -20.59 -0.18 23.51
CA ARG A 122 -19.71 -0.82 24.48
C ARG A 122 -18.43 -1.20 23.77
N ILE A 123 -17.43 -0.36 23.89
CA ILE A 123 -16.06 -0.76 23.60
C ILE A 123 -15.63 -1.62 24.78
N GLY A 124 -15.27 -2.87 24.52
CA GLY A 124 -15.13 -3.92 25.53
C GLY A 124 -14.34 -3.58 26.77
N GLY A 125 -14.88 -4.00 27.87
CA GLY A 125 -14.32 -4.30 29.17
C GLY A 125 -13.33 -3.38 29.85
N LYS A 126 -12.31 -2.89 29.19
CA LYS A 126 -11.28 -2.03 29.75
C LYS A 126 -11.45 -0.55 29.38
N TYR A 127 -12.20 -0.32 28.32
CA TYR A 127 -12.52 1.00 27.79
C TYR A 127 -14.03 1.23 27.72
N SER A 128 -14.80 0.45 28.48
CA SER A 128 -16.21 0.75 28.68
C SER A 128 -16.26 2.15 29.28
N PRO A 129 -16.91 3.13 28.65
CA PRO A 129 -17.10 4.42 29.27
C PRO A 129 -17.79 4.17 30.60
N ASP A 130 -17.26 4.79 31.67
CA ASP A 130 -18.03 5.02 32.88
C ASP A 130 -19.38 5.60 32.48
N GLU A 131 -20.39 5.56 33.34
CA GLU A 131 -21.72 6.08 33.05
C GLU A 131 -21.72 7.49 32.42
N ASP A 132 -20.63 8.23 32.58
CA ASP A 132 -20.32 9.56 31.98
C ASP A 132 -19.45 9.48 30.70
N GLY A 133 -19.12 8.32 30.19
CA GLY A 133 -18.20 8.14 29.06
C GLY A 133 -18.75 8.61 27.73
N ILE A 134 -17.86 9.10 26.86
CA ILE A 134 -18.21 9.48 25.49
C ILE A 134 -18.44 8.20 24.67
N MET A 135 -19.65 8.08 24.16
CA MET A 135 -19.99 7.02 23.22
C MET A 135 -19.65 7.48 21.83
N VAL A 136 -18.67 6.80 21.21
CA VAL A 136 -18.08 7.21 19.94
C VAL A 136 -18.84 6.56 18.78
N ASP A 137 -19.09 7.34 17.70
CA ASP A 137 -19.49 6.77 16.40
C ASP A 137 -18.25 6.23 15.70
N LEU A 138 -18.11 4.89 15.63
CA LEU A 138 -17.01 4.20 14.97
C LEU A 138 -16.91 4.48 13.46
N ASN A 139 -17.92 5.12 12.88
CA ASN A 139 -17.89 5.57 11.48
C ASN A 139 -17.33 6.98 11.30
N PHE A 140 -17.05 7.71 12.39
CA PHE A 140 -16.72 9.12 12.29
C PHE A 140 -15.40 9.37 11.56
N SER A 141 -14.33 8.63 11.87
CA SER A 141 -13.02 8.72 11.19
C SER A 141 -13.13 8.47 9.68
N VAL A 142 -13.94 7.49 9.29
CA VAL A 142 -14.24 7.19 7.87
C VAL A 142 -14.90 8.38 7.20
N LYS A 143 -15.93 8.97 7.82
CA LYS A 143 -16.64 10.15 7.29
C LYS A 143 -15.71 11.35 7.10
N GLU A 144 -14.86 11.64 8.09
CA GLU A 144 -13.87 12.71 8.02
C GLU A 144 -12.84 12.46 6.91
N ALA A 145 -12.35 11.23 6.78
CA ALA A 145 -11.44 10.85 5.71
C ALA A 145 -12.09 11.00 4.33
N GLN A 146 -13.34 10.57 4.16
CA GLN A 146 -14.09 10.71 2.90
C GLN A 146 -14.29 12.18 2.51
N ILE A 147 -14.58 13.06 3.48
CA ILE A 147 -14.67 14.50 3.23
C ILE A 147 -13.33 15.05 2.77
N ALA A 148 -12.25 14.71 3.47
CA ALA A 148 -10.90 15.16 3.14
C ALA A 148 -10.43 14.66 1.77
N ALA A 149 -10.78 13.43 1.41
CA ALA A 149 -10.34 12.76 0.18
C ALA A 149 -10.89 13.41 -1.10
N LYS A 150 -12.04 14.08 -1.04
CA LYS A 150 -12.67 14.72 -2.20
C LYS A 150 -11.74 15.69 -2.93
N GLN A 151 -10.95 16.48 -2.20
CA GLN A 151 -10.04 17.45 -2.79
C GLN A 151 -8.82 16.82 -3.50
N TYR A 152 -8.51 15.56 -3.17
CA TYR A 152 -7.35 14.82 -3.71
C TYR A 152 -7.77 13.77 -4.76
N GLY A 153 -9.06 13.53 -4.93
CA GLY A 153 -9.56 12.46 -5.75
C GLY A 153 -9.11 11.07 -5.26
N LEU A 154 -8.86 10.90 -3.96
CA LEU A 154 -8.55 9.62 -3.33
C LEU A 154 -9.84 8.87 -3.03
N THR A 155 -9.87 7.55 -3.21
CA THR A 155 -11.00 6.72 -2.79
C THR A 155 -10.76 6.21 -1.37
N ILE A 156 -11.76 6.37 -0.48
CA ILE A 156 -11.71 5.84 0.88
C ILE A 156 -12.61 4.61 0.96
N ILE A 157 -12.01 3.47 1.29
CA ILE A 157 -12.71 2.25 1.65
C ILE A 157 -13.10 2.36 3.13
N PRO A 158 -14.39 2.31 3.48
CA PRO A 158 -14.81 2.25 4.87
C PRO A 158 -14.41 0.92 5.48
N GLY A 159 -13.90 0.96 6.71
CA GLY A 159 -13.44 -0.24 7.39
C GLY A 159 -13.27 -0.05 8.88
N SER A 160 -12.83 -1.10 9.54
CA SER A 160 -12.54 -1.15 10.96
C SER A 160 -11.64 -2.34 11.25
N GLU A 161 -10.79 -2.28 12.25
CA GLU A 161 -10.02 -3.42 12.70
C GLU A 161 -10.63 -4.04 13.95
N ILE A 162 -10.92 -5.35 13.87
CA ILE A 162 -11.28 -6.20 14.99
C ILE A 162 -9.99 -6.60 15.68
N THR A 163 -9.72 -6.01 16.84
CA THR A 163 -8.43 -6.07 17.52
C THR A 163 -8.55 -6.82 18.84
N ARG A 164 -7.80 -7.90 18.97
CA ARG A 164 -7.71 -8.69 20.18
C ARG A 164 -6.23 -8.98 20.50
N SER A 165 -5.96 -9.95 21.35
CA SER A 165 -4.60 -10.41 21.59
C SER A 165 -3.99 -11.00 20.31
N GLY A 166 -2.99 -10.37 19.72
CA GLY A 166 -2.35 -10.81 18.48
C GLY A 166 -1.81 -12.25 18.55
N SER A 167 -1.20 -12.65 19.69
CA SER A 167 -0.65 -13.99 19.87
C SER A 167 -1.69 -15.08 20.17
N LYS A 168 -2.89 -14.73 20.65
CA LYS A 168 -3.91 -15.68 21.09
C LYS A 168 -5.14 -15.73 20.19
N ILE A 169 -5.45 -14.65 19.50
CA ILE A 169 -6.70 -14.46 18.76
C ILE A 169 -6.42 -14.05 17.32
N GLY A 170 -5.57 -13.04 17.11
CA GLY A 170 -5.31 -12.41 15.81
C GLY A 170 -6.07 -11.09 15.64
N HIS A 171 -5.73 -10.38 14.56
CA HIS A 171 -6.34 -9.12 14.16
C HIS A 171 -6.94 -9.24 12.75
N PHE A 172 -8.07 -8.56 12.53
CA PHE A 172 -8.80 -8.69 11.28
C PHE A 172 -9.38 -7.37 10.83
N ASN A 173 -9.06 -6.92 9.62
CA ASN A 173 -9.73 -5.78 9.02
C ASN A 173 -11.04 -6.20 8.37
N ALA A 174 -12.12 -5.51 8.72
CA ALA A 174 -13.35 -5.51 7.97
C ALA A 174 -13.31 -4.34 6.97
N LEU A 175 -13.36 -4.63 5.68
CA LEU A 175 -13.33 -3.66 4.59
C LEU A 175 -14.71 -3.55 3.94
N PHE A 176 -15.04 -2.38 3.38
CA PHE A 176 -16.35 -2.08 2.77
C PHE A 176 -17.51 -2.22 3.77
N THR A 177 -17.28 -1.83 5.00
CA THR A 177 -18.31 -1.83 6.04
C THR A 177 -19.39 -0.79 5.75
N THR A 178 -20.61 -1.07 6.19
CA THR A 178 -21.74 -0.13 6.12
C THR A 178 -21.96 0.60 7.43
N ASP A 179 -21.71 -0.08 8.55
CA ASP A 179 -21.79 0.48 9.89
C ASP A 179 -20.83 -0.24 10.86
N ASN A 180 -19.74 0.42 11.21
CA ASN A 180 -18.75 -0.12 12.13
C ASN A 180 -19.29 -0.34 13.55
N ASN A 181 -20.34 0.40 13.94
CA ASN A 181 -20.95 0.29 15.27
C ASN A 181 -21.66 -1.06 15.49
N LEU A 182 -21.92 -1.81 14.43
CA LEU A 182 -22.60 -3.12 14.49
C LEU A 182 -21.64 -4.31 14.53
N ILE A 183 -20.32 -4.07 14.49
CA ILE A 183 -19.30 -5.13 14.37
C ILE A 183 -19.02 -5.77 15.74
N TYR A 184 -18.83 -4.95 16.77
CA TYR A 184 -18.33 -5.39 18.07
C TYR A 184 -19.22 -6.46 18.72
N ASP A 185 -18.58 -7.49 19.25
CA ASP A 185 -19.13 -8.48 20.17
C ASP A 185 -18.04 -8.93 21.15
N ASP A 186 -18.37 -9.40 22.33
CA ASP A 186 -17.40 -9.91 23.30
C ASP A 186 -16.66 -11.16 22.76
N ASP A 187 -17.33 -11.98 21.95
CA ASP A 187 -16.70 -13.06 21.21
C ASP A 187 -16.10 -12.54 19.88
N PRO A 188 -14.77 -12.66 19.69
CA PRO A 188 -14.12 -12.16 18.49
C PRO A 188 -14.58 -12.81 17.20
N LEU A 189 -14.96 -14.08 17.22
CA LEU A 189 -15.49 -14.76 16.05
C LEU A 189 -16.87 -14.23 15.66
N THR A 190 -17.69 -13.88 16.63
CA THR A 190 -18.98 -13.19 16.40
C THR A 190 -18.77 -11.79 15.83
N SER A 191 -17.75 -11.04 16.28
CA SER A 191 -17.40 -9.76 15.65
C SER A 191 -17.07 -9.93 14.16
N ILE A 192 -16.31 -10.97 13.79
CA ILE A 192 -16.00 -11.28 12.39
C ILE A 192 -17.27 -11.63 11.61
N ARG A 193 -18.16 -12.44 12.18
CA ARG A 193 -19.46 -12.78 11.55
C ARG A 193 -20.36 -11.55 11.37
N ASN A 194 -20.38 -10.64 12.35
CA ASN A 194 -21.12 -9.37 12.25
C ASN A 194 -20.62 -8.49 11.10
N ALA A 195 -19.31 -8.41 10.91
CA ALA A 195 -18.71 -7.74 9.76
C ALA A 195 -19.15 -8.39 8.43
N LYS A 196 -19.10 -9.71 8.34
CA LYS A 196 -19.55 -10.45 7.15
C LYS A 196 -21.06 -10.29 6.90
N ALA A 197 -21.88 -10.25 7.95
CA ALA A 197 -23.33 -10.11 7.84
C ALA A 197 -23.79 -8.80 7.18
N GLN A 198 -23.01 -7.72 7.31
CA GLN A 198 -23.25 -6.47 6.59
C GLN A 198 -22.58 -6.42 5.21
N GLY A 199 -22.00 -7.51 4.75
CA GLY A 199 -21.35 -7.64 3.46
C GLY A 199 -19.90 -7.16 3.43
N ALA A 200 -19.22 -6.97 4.55
CA ALA A 200 -17.81 -6.62 4.56
C ALA A 200 -16.93 -7.77 4.04
N MET A 201 -15.79 -7.42 3.45
CA MET A 201 -14.68 -8.34 3.21
C MET A 201 -13.77 -8.34 4.43
N VAL A 202 -13.34 -9.52 4.88
CA VAL A 202 -12.48 -9.66 6.06
C VAL A 202 -11.08 -10.07 5.65
N MET A 203 -10.09 -9.31 6.10
CA MET A 203 -8.67 -9.54 5.86
C MET A 203 -7.97 -9.89 7.17
N HIS A 204 -7.17 -10.97 7.17
CA HIS A 204 -6.31 -11.33 8.29
C HIS A 204 -5.05 -10.46 8.28
N ASN A 205 -4.86 -9.67 9.33
CA ASN A 205 -3.79 -8.70 9.44
C ASN A 205 -2.52 -9.34 9.99
N HIS A 206 -1.33 -8.82 9.57
CA HIS A 206 0.01 -9.11 10.12
C HIS A 206 0.10 -10.45 10.89
N PRO A 207 -0.07 -11.58 10.21
CA PRO A 207 -0.37 -12.89 10.82
C PRO A 207 0.75 -13.49 11.67
N GLY A 208 1.92 -12.87 11.71
CA GLY A 208 3.07 -13.24 12.55
C GLY A 208 3.32 -12.30 13.72
N TRP A 209 2.63 -11.15 13.76
CA TRP A 209 2.86 -10.15 14.79
C TRP A 209 2.61 -10.69 16.19
N THR A 210 3.58 -10.46 17.12
CA THR A 210 3.61 -10.99 18.50
C THR A 210 3.60 -12.52 18.62
N LYS A 211 3.72 -13.29 17.53
CA LYS A 211 3.76 -14.74 17.53
C LYS A 211 5.19 -15.28 17.42
N THR A 212 5.42 -16.48 17.93
CA THR A 212 6.69 -17.22 17.79
C THR A 212 6.64 -18.20 16.60
N SER A 213 5.48 -18.46 16.05
CA SER A 213 5.28 -19.25 14.84
C SER A 213 4.15 -18.64 13.99
N LEU A 214 4.04 -19.05 12.72
CA LEU A 214 2.93 -18.68 11.84
C LEU A 214 1.75 -19.66 11.91
N ASP A 215 1.63 -20.44 12.99
CA ASP A 215 0.50 -21.32 13.21
C ASP A 215 -0.77 -20.52 13.54
N TYR A 216 -1.90 -21.03 13.14
CA TYR A 216 -3.18 -20.37 13.43
C TYR A 216 -3.50 -20.46 14.92
N THR A 217 -4.01 -19.39 15.49
CA THR A 217 -4.73 -19.43 16.76
C THR A 217 -6.05 -20.20 16.59
N GLU A 218 -6.74 -20.53 17.68
CA GLU A 218 -8.04 -21.19 17.59
C GLU A 218 -9.08 -20.33 16.85
N VAL A 219 -9.08 -19.02 17.12
CA VAL A 219 -10.00 -18.08 16.46
C VAL A 219 -9.68 -17.92 14.98
N GLU A 220 -8.40 -17.74 14.63
CA GLU A 220 -7.97 -17.69 13.23
C GLU A 220 -8.38 -18.96 12.49
N LYS A 221 -8.11 -20.14 13.09
CA LYS A 221 -8.48 -21.41 12.50
C LYS A 221 -9.99 -21.49 12.27
N ALA A 222 -10.80 -21.14 13.26
CA ALA A 222 -12.26 -21.14 13.14
C ALA A 222 -12.73 -20.17 12.03
N ALA A 223 -12.18 -18.95 11.97
CA ALA A 223 -12.51 -17.97 10.95
C ALA A 223 -12.18 -18.47 9.53
N TYR A 224 -11.04 -19.15 9.36
CA TYR A 224 -10.67 -19.78 8.09
C TYR A 224 -11.55 -20.98 7.74
N ASP A 225 -11.86 -21.84 8.72
CA ASP A 225 -12.68 -23.04 8.51
C ASP A 225 -14.14 -22.69 8.16
N GLU A 226 -14.66 -21.58 8.69
CA GLU A 226 -15.99 -21.04 8.36
C GLU A 226 -16.00 -20.23 7.06
N GLY A 227 -14.86 -20.02 6.38
CA GLY A 227 -14.79 -19.24 5.15
C GLY A 227 -15.08 -17.74 5.35
N LEU A 228 -14.78 -17.21 6.54
CA LEU A 228 -15.03 -15.80 6.86
C LEU A 228 -13.93 -14.87 6.33
N ILE A 229 -12.74 -15.40 6.01
CA ILE A 229 -11.57 -14.63 5.57
C ILE A 229 -11.55 -14.55 4.05
N ASP A 230 -11.43 -13.34 3.52
CA ASP A 230 -11.37 -13.05 2.08
C ASP A 230 -9.95 -12.69 1.61
N GLY A 231 -9.09 -12.21 2.51
CA GLY A 231 -7.73 -11.77 2.19
C GLY A 231 -6.77 -11.89 3.36
N VAL A 232 -5.50 -11.66 3.08
CA VAL A 232 -4.43 -11.70 4.10
C VAL A 232 -3.33 -10.70 3.79
N GLU A 233 -2.77 -10.10 4.83
CA GLU A 233 -1.54 -9.33 4.72
C GLU A 233 -0.34 -10.28 4.60
N VAL A 234 0.30 -10.28 3.45
CA VAL A 234 1.59 -10.97 3.25
C VAL A 234 2.76 -10.05 3.59
N MET A 235 2.53 -8.74 3.59
CA MET A 235 3.46 -7.72 4.06
C MET A 235 2.70 -6.68 4.89
N ASN A 236 3.25 -6.33 6.07
CA ASN A 236 2.71 -5.28 6.94
C ASN A 236 3.87 -4.49 7.55
N GLY A 237 3.85 -3.16 7.40
CA GLY A 237 4.93 -2.32 7.89
C GLY A 237 6.29 -2.78 7.36
N MET A 238 7.15 -3.26 8.25
CA MET A 238 8.48 -3.81 7.95
C MET A 238 8.51 -5.36 7.93
N GLU A 239 7.37 -6.01 8.09
CA GLU A 239 7.27 -7.47 8.20
C GLU A 239 6.84 -8.10 6.87
N PHE A 240 7.38 -9.30 6.58
CA PHE A 240 7.07 -10.08 5.39
C PHE A 240 6.82 -11.54 5.76
N TYR A 241 5.70 -12.09 5.29
CA TYR A 241 5.20 -13.43 5.61
C TYR A 241 5.06 -14.32 4.36
N PRO A 242 6.15 -14.78 3.73
CA PRO A 242 6.09 -15.51 2.45
C PRO A 242 5.26 -16.79 2.52
N LYS A 243 5.20 -17.47 3.66
CA LYS A 243 4.33 -18.65 3.87
C LYS A 243 2.84 -18.33 3.68
N TYR A 244 2.43 -17.08 3.91
CA TYR A 244 1.05 -16.67 3.70
C TYR A 244 0.70 -16.39 2.23
N ILE A 245 1.67 -16.31 1.33
CA ILE A 245 1.42 -16.30 -0.12
C ILE A 245 0.86 -17.67 -0.54
N GLU A 246 1.52 -18.76 -0.12
CA GLU A 246 1.06 -20.13 -0.39
C GLU A 246 -0.32 -20.39 0.23
N ARG A 247 -0.51 -19.98 1.49
CA ARG A 247 -1.81 -20.12 2.18
C ARG A 247 -2.92 -19.34 1.48
N ALA A 248 -2.62 -18.13 0.96
CA ALA A 248 -3.60 -17.35 0.21
C ALA A 248 -4.01 -18.04 -1.07
N GLN A 249 -3.06 -18.63 -1.80
CA GLN A 249 -3.33 -19.40 -3.01
C GLN A 249 -4.18 -20.64 -2.70
N GLU A 250 -3.80 -21.43 -1.69
CA GLU A 250 -4.52 -22.63 -1.27
C GLU A 250 -5.98 -22.35 -0.87
N LYS A 251 -6.22 -21.21 -0.22
CA LYS A 251 -7.54 -20.83 0.30
C LYS A 251 -8.32 -19.88 -0.62
N GLY A 252 -7.74 -19.47 -1.75
CA GLY A 252 -8.37 -18.55 -2.68
C GLY A 252 -8.59 -17.14 -2.11
N LEU A 253 -7.60 -16.58 -1.42
CA LEU A 253 -7.64 -15.26 -0.79
C LEU A 253 -6.92 -14.22 -1.64
N PHE A 254 -7.31 -12.95 -1.51
CA PHE A 254 -6.48 -11.87 -2.03
C PHE A 254 -5.27 -11.63 -1.10
N VAL A 255 -4.14 -11.22 -1.69
CA VAL A 255 -2.94 -10.80 -0.94
C VAL A 255 -2.85 -9.30 -0.85
N SER A 256 -2.25 -8.79 0.24
CA SER A 256 -2.07 -7.35 0.45
C SER A 256 -0.72 -7.03 1.09
N ALA A 257 -0.28 -5.78 0.85
CA ALA A 257 0.78 -5.12 1.58
C ALA A 257 0.24 -3.78 2.09
N ASN A 258 0.35 -3.52 3.37
CA ASN A 258 -0.18 -2.33 4.00
C ASN A 258 0.79 -1.78 5.03
N THR A 259 0.54 -0.55 5.49
CA THR A 259 1.46 0.09 6.43
C THR A 259 1.15 -0.21 7.87
N ASP A 260 -0.12 -0.34 8.23
CA ASP A 260 -0.57 -0.37 9.62
C ASP A 260 -0.06 0.89 10.37
N GLU A 261 -0.13 2.01 9.70
CA GLU A 261 0.59 3.21 10.12
C GLU A 261 -0.16 3.96 11.21
N HIS A 262 0.50 4.15 12.34
CA HIS A 262 -0.03 4.87 13.49
C HIS A 262 0.51 6.30 13.59
N THR A 263 1.72 6.54 13.06
CA THR A 263 2.36 7.85 13.05
C THR A 263 2.25 8.51 11.66
N ALA A 264 3.10 9.45 11.33
CA ALA A 264 3.21 9.94 9.97
C ALA A 264 4.11 9.02 9.15
N THR A 265 3.66 8.55 7.99
CA THR A 265 4.42 7.64 7.11
C THR A 265 5.84 8.12 6.77
N SER A 266 6.07 9.44 6.89
CA SER A 266 7.39 10.00 6.68
C SER A 266 8.41 9.60 7.75
N PHE A 267 7.98 9.19 8.94
CA PHE A 267 8.91 8.75 10.00
C PHE A 267 9.42 7.34 9.73
N ASP A 268 8.54 6.45 9.31
CA ASP A 268 8.88 5.04 9.15
C ASP A 268 9.42 4.72 7.75
N PHE A 269 8.89 5.37 6.72
CA PHE A 269 9.28 5.10 5.33
C PHE A 269 10.02 6.27 4.68
N GLY A 270 9.43 7.45 4.68
CA GLY A 270 9.94 8.60 3.94
C GLY A 270 11.30 9.11 4.40
N SER A 271 11.58 9.10 5.70
CA SER A 271 12.87 9.51 6.29
C SER A 271 14.02 8.57 5.90
N ARG A 272 13.71 7.32 5.60
CA ARG A 272 14.66 6.28 5.19
C ARG A 272 14.78 6.15 3.66
N GLY A 273 14.02 6.96 2.90
CA GLY A 273 13.99 6.90 1.44
C GLY A 273 13.19 5.73 0.88
N TYR A 274 12.45 5.00 1.71
CA TYR A 274 11.61 3.90 1.27
C TYR A 274 10.27 4.37 0.72
N MET A 275 9.77 3.62 -0.25
CA MET A 275 8.37 3.67 -0.66
C MET A 275 7.56 2.88 0.38
N ARG A 276 6.44 3.45 0.83
CA ARG A 276 5.55 2.76 1.77
C ARG A 276 5.02 1.46 1.17
N PRO A 277 4.75 0.42 1.97
CA PRO A 277 4.01 -0.75 1.52
C PRO A 277 2.68 -0.36 0.88
N MET A 278 2.28 -1.08 -0.17
CA MET A 278 1.02 -0.84 -0.85
C MET A 278 0.48 -2.10 -1.51
N THR A 279 -0.83 -2.24 -1.48
CA THR A 279 -1.57 -3.23 -2.25
C THR A 279 -1.84 -2.65 -3.64
N LEU A 280 -1.42 -3.36 -4.67
CA LEU A 280 -1.73 -3.04 -6.06
C LEU A 280 -3.02 -3.74 -6.44
N ILE A 281 -4.08 -2.98 -6.72
CA ILE A 281 -5.40 -3.50 -7.07
C ILE A 281 -5.62 -3.31 -8.58
N LEU A 282 -5.81 -4.40 -9.31
CA LEU A 282 -6.07 -4.39 -10.74
C LEU A 282 -7.58 -4.30 -10.98
N ALA A 283 -8.07 -3.10 -11.21
CA ALA A 283 -9.49 -2.77 -11.34
C ALA A 283 -9.79 -1.94 -12.60
N ARG A 284 -11.05 -1.88 -13.00
CA ARG A 284 -11.49 -1.08 -14.16
C ARG A 284 -11.41 0.41 -13.86
N ASP A 285 -11.85 0.78 -12.68
CA ASP A 285 -11.77 2.12 -12.12
C ASP A 285 -11.63 2.06 -10.60
N LYS A 286 -11.56 3.20 -9.93
CA LYS A 286 -11.38 3.28 -8.47
C LYS A 286 -12.68 3.50 -7.69
N SER A 287 -13.84 3.15 -8.25
CA SER A 287 -15.08 3.08 -7.49
C SER A 287 -15.00 1.95 -6.45
N LEU A 288 -15.73 2.09 -5.35
CA LEU A 288 -15.76 1.05 -4.31
C LEU A 288 -16.22 -0.31 -4.88
N GLU A 289 -17.17 -0.28 -5.81
CA GLU A 289 -17.69 -1.46 -6.50
C GLU A 289 -16.61 -2.16 -7.33
N SER A 290 -15.88 -1.41 -8.17
CA SER A 290 -14.81 -1.95 -9.02
C SER A 290 -13.61 -2.45 -8.21
N LEU A 291 -13.25 -1.75 -7.14
CA LEU A 291 -12.20 -2.18 -6.22
C LEU A 291 -12.58 -3.47 -5.49
N ARG A 292 -13.83 -3.53 -4.98
CA ARG A 292 -14.35 -4.72 -4.32
C ARG A 292 -14.33 -5.93 -5.25
N GLU A 293 -14.85 -5.78 -6.47
CA GLU A 293 -14.86 -6.84 -7.48
C GLU A 293 -13.43 -7.35 -7.77
N ALA A 294 -12.44 -6.44 -7.81
CA ALA A 294 -11.05 -6.81 -8.02
C ALA A 294 -10.48 -7.63 -6.85
N LEU A 295 -10.81 -7.28 -5.59
CA LEU A 295 -10.40 -8.06 -4.42
C LEU A 295 -11.09 -9.45 -4.40
N GLU A 296 -12.38 -9.51 -4.67
CA GLU A 296 -13.14 -10.77 -4.78
C GLU A 296 -12.55 -11.69 -5.85
N ALA A 297 -12.12 -11.11 -6.98
CA ALA A 297 -11.44 -11.83 -8.07
C ALA A 297 -9.93 -12.07 -7.81
N LYS A 298 -9.37 -11.69 -6.64
CA LYS A 298 -7.95 -11.86 -6.23
C LYS A 298 -6.97 -11.16 -7.18
N ARG A 299 -7.41 -10.11 -7.89
CA ARG A 299 -6.55 -9.32 -8.75
C ARG A 299 -5.78 -8.28 -7.95
N THR A 300 -4.94 -8.78 -7.03
CA THR A 300 -4.07 -7.96 -6.18
C THR A 300 -2.64 -8.47 -6.19
N LEU A 301 -1.69 -7.54 -6.05
CA LEU A 301 -0.29 -7.81 -5.77
C LEU A 301 0.13 -7.00 -4.55
N ALA A 302 0.96 -7.56 -3.70
CA ALA A 302 1.53 -6.90 -2.54
C ALA A 302 2.91 -6.34 -2.91
N LEU A 303 3.13 -5.04 -2.69
CA LEU A 303 4.39 -4.35 -3.00
C LEU A 303 4.94 -3.68 -1.74
N ALA A 304 6.15 -4.07 -1.32
CA ALA A 304 6.91 -3.40 -0.27
C ALA A 304 8.42 -3.58 -0.48
N PHE A 305 9.20 -2.53 -0.26
CA PHE A 305 10.68 -2.56 -0.32
C PHE A 305 11.22 -3.23 -1.60
N ASP A 306 10.65 -2.86 -2.75
CA ASP A 306 10.94 -3.43 -4.08
C ASP A 306 10.64 -4.95 -4.21
N ASN A 307 9.94 -5.56 -3.24
CA ASN A 307 9.44 -6.92 -3.36
C ASN A 307 7.97 -6.91 -3.78
N LEU A 308 7.64 -7.74 -4.76
CA LEU A 308 6.30 -7.91 -5.29
C LEU A 308 5.82 -9.35 -5.04
N CYS A 309 4.64 -9.52 -4.47
CA CYS A 309 4.10 -10.83 -4.11
C CYS A 309 2.69 -11.01 -4.67
N GLY A 310 2.34 -12.24 -5.03
CA GLY A 310 1.00 -12.56 -5.47
C GLY A 310 0.89 -13.88 -6.22
N GLU A 311 -0.20 -14.03 -6.94
CA GLU A 311 -0.43 -15.17 -7.81
C GLU A 311 0.55 -15.14 -8.98
N GLU A 312 1.12 -16.29 -9.33
CA GLU A 312 2.25 -16.41 -10.26
C GLU A 312 1.93 -15.85 -11.66
N GLN A 313 0.75 -16.18 -12.22
CA GLN A 313 0.40 -15.69 -13.55
C GLN A 313 0.20 -14.16 -13.55
N LEU A 314 -0.41 -13.63 -12.49
CA LEU A 314 -0.60 -12.19 -12.36
C LEU A 314 0.74 -11.43 -12.22
N LEU A 315 1.71 -12.01 -11.50
CA LEU A 315 3.06 -11.48 -11.41
C LEU A 315 3.75 -11.49 -12.79
N LYS A 316 3.64 -12.60 -13.55
CA LYS A 316 4.20 -12.71 -14.92
C LYS A 316 3.58 -11.67 -15.86
N ASP A 317 2.27 -11.51 -15.81
CA ASP A 317 1.54 -10.54 -16.64
C ASP A 317 1.95 -9.11 -16.28
N PHE A 318 2.07 -8.80 -14.99
CA PHE A 318 2.51 -7.50 -14.51
C PHE A 318 3.94 -7.18 -14.95
N PHE A 319 4.88 -8.12 -14.79
CA PHE A 319 6.26 -7.96 -15.25
C PHE A 319 6.30 -7.74 -16.76
N THR A 320 5.63 -8.59 -17.52
CA THR A 320 5.63 -8.50 -19.00
C THR A 320 5.08 -7.16 -19.48
N ALA A 321 4.03 -6.67 -18.84
CA ALA A 321 3.46 -5.36 -19.15
C ALA A 321 4.36 -4.18 -18.70
N SER A 322 5.30 -4.41 -17.76
CA SER A 322 6.27 -3.43 -17.29
C SER A 322 7.47 -3.25 -18.22
N ILE A 323 7.73 -4.23 -19.09
CA ILE A 323 8.97 -4.34 -19.84
C ILE A 323 8.73 -4.12 -21.34
N LYS A 324 9.61 -3.35 -21.96
CA LYS A 324 9.74 -3.23 -23.42
C LYS A 324 11.03 -3.89 -23.87
N THR A 325 10.95 -4.72 -24.90
CA THR A 325 12.12 -5.34 -25.54
C THR A 325 12.34 -4.77 -26.94
N GLU A 326 13.62 -4.66 -27.34
CA GLU A 326 14.03 -4.27 -28.69
C GLU A 326 15.24 -5.12 -29.10
N GLN A 327 15.12 -5.94 -30.15
CA GLN A 327 16.21 -6.73 -30.68
C GLN A 327 17.10 -5.85 -31.56
N LEU A 328 18.37 -5.70 -31.18
CA LEU A 328 19.35 -4.90 -31.94
C LEU A 328 20.04 -5.66 -33.06
N SER A 329 20.39 -6.92 -32.79
CA SER A 329 21.13 -7.75 -33.75
C SER A 329 21.03 -9.23 -33.43
N VAL A 330 21.38 -10.08 -34.39
CA VAL A 330 21.58 -11.52 -34.21
C VAL A 330 22.91 -11.89 -34.84
N ASP A 331 23.78 -12.54 -34.08
CA ASP A 331 25.09 -12.97 -34.57
C ASP A 331 25.01 -14.24 -35.46
N LYS A 332 26.16 -14.70 -35.99
CA LYS A 332 26.27 -15.88 -36.83
C LYS A 332 25.90 -17.18 -36.11
N LYS A 333 25.94 -17.20 -34.78
CA LYS A 333 25.54 -18.35 -33.94
C LYS A 333 24.06 -18.31 -33.57
N GLY A 334 23.34 -17.26 -33.96
CA GLY A 334 21.93 -17.05 -33.63
C GLY A 334 21.73 -16.48 -32.23
N VAL A 335 22.74 -15.83 -31.66
CA VAL A 335 22.61 -15.09 -30.36
C VAL A 335 22.05 -13.70 -30.66
N ALA A 336 20.91 -13.42 -30.11
CA ALA A 336 20.28 -12.10 -30.19
C ALA A 336 20.84 -11.16 -29.10
N THR A 337 21.14 -9.91 -29.49
CA THR A 337 21.40 -8.80 -28.58
C THR A 337 20.10 -8.01 -28.43
N VAL A 338 19.62 -7.81 -27.21
CA VAL A 338 18.31 -7.26 -26.91
C VAL A 338 18.43 -6.15 -25.87
N LEU A 339 17.81 -5.01 -26.15
CA LEU A 339 17.55 -4.00 -25.12
C LEU A 339 16.32 -4.43 -24.33
N VAL A 340 16.42 -4.42 -23.02
CA VAL A 340 15.32 -4.68 -22.07
C VAL A 340 15.13 -3.43 -21.24
N THR A 341 13.99 -2.75 -21.43
CA THR A 341 13.67 -1.48 -20.77
C THR A 341 12.57 -1.68 -19.76
N ASN A 342 12.82 -1.36 -18.51
CA ASN A 342 11.79 -1.22 -17.48
C ASN A 342 11.11 0.14 -17.64
N CYS A 343 9.81 0.14 -17.91
CA CYS A 343 8.99 1.34 -18.14
C CYS A 343 8.22 1.79 -16.89
N THR A 344 8.54 1.26 -15.71
CA THR A 344 7.75 1.46 -14.47
C THR A 344 8.59 1.97 -13.30
N SER A 345 7.90 2.33 -12.22
CA SER A 345 8.53 2.74 -10.95
C SER A 345 8.96 1.56 -10.06
N VAL A 346 8.68 0.33 -10.45
CA VAL A 346 9.08 -0.88 -9.70
C VAL A 346 10.42 -1.37 -10.26
N SER A 347 11.41 -1.60 -9.41
CA SER A 347 12.68 -2.21 -9.78
C SER A 347 12.61 -3.73 -9.70
N TYR A 348 13.36 -4.41 -10.56
CA TYR A 348 13.44 -5.87 -10.59
C TYR A 348 14.89 -6.35 -10.48
N VAL A 349 15.07 -7.57 -9.99
CA VAL A 349 16.35 -8.27 -10.02
C VAL A 349 16.13 -9.57 -10.79
N VAL A 350 16.72 -9.68 -11.98
CA VAL A 350 16.58 -10.86 -12.83
C VAL A 350 17.82 -11.74 -12.73
N ARG A 351 17.61 -13.07 -12.67
CA ARG A 351 18.68 -14.08 -12.68
C ARG A 351 18.64 -14.85 -13.98
N LEU A 352 19.74 -14.82 -14.73
CA LEU A 352 19.91 -15.55 -15.98
C LEU A 352 20.24 -17.04 -15.73
N ALA A 353 20.17 -17.85 -16.76
CA ALA A 353 20.44 -19.30 -16.69
C ALA A 353 21.87 -19.65 -16.23
N ASP A 354 22.85 -18.75 -16.42
CA ASP A 354 24.22 -18.91 -15.95
C ASP A 354 24.42 -18.46 -14.48
N GLY A 355 23.34 -18.04 -13.81
CA GLY A 355 23.32 -17.57 -12.43
C GLY A 355 23.64 -16.08 -12.26
N MET A 356 23.96 -15.35 -13.34
CA MET A 356 24.21 -13.92 -13.29
C MET A 356 22.95 -13.17 -12.86
N GLN A 357 23.06 -12.29 -11.86
CA GLN A 357 21.98 -11.41 -11.42
C GLN A 357 22.17 -10.01 -12.00
N ILE A 358 21.11 -9.46 -12.56
CA ILE A 358 21.10 -8.17 -13.22
C ILE A 358 20.00 -7.30 -12.60
N PRO A 359 20.35 -6.15 -12.03
CA PRO A 359 19.35 -5.16 -11.63
C PRO A 359 18.71 -4.55 -12.88
N LEU A 360 17.40 -4.53 -12.90
CA LEU A 360 16.57 -3.85 -13.89
C LEU A 360 15.81 -2.74 -13.16
N ASP A 361 16.53 -1.69 -12.83
CA ASP A 361 15.99 -0.58 -12.03
C ASP A 361 14.84 0.14 -12.73
N SER A 362 14.07 0.88 -11.96
CA SER A 362 12.97 1.70 -12.50
C SER A 362 13.45 2.64 -13.60
N PHE A 363 12.73 2.66 -14.73
CA PHE A 363 13.04 3.49 -15.91
C PHE A 363 14.44 3.33 -16.50
N THR A 364 15.06 2.16 -16.35
CA THR A 364 16.37 1.86 -16.93
C THR A 364 16.28 0.88 -18.09
N THR A 365 17.32 0.89 -18.93
CA THR A 365 17.50 -0.05 -20.02
C THR A 365 18.79 -0.82 -19.81
N VAL A 366 18.74 -2.14 -19.96
CA VAL A 366 19.91 -3.02 -19.93
C VAL A 366 20.02 -3.75 -21.27
N THR A 367 21.24 -4.14 -21.64
CA THR A 367 21.50 -4.98 -22.83
C THR A 367 21.70 -6.42 -22.36
N LEU A 368 20.88 -7.32 -22.85
CA LEU A 368 20.98 -8.75 -22.61
C LEU A 368 21.27 -9.51 -23.91
N THR A 369 21.80 -10.72 -23.77
CA THR A 369 21.98 -11.65 -24.90
C THR A 369 21.17 -12.91 -24.69
N SER A 370 20.57 -13.41 -25.76
CA SER A 370 19.81 -14.68 -25.73
C SER A 370 20.75 -15.86 -25.76
N ALA A 371 20.24 -17.05 -25.44
CA ALA A 371 20.88 -18.30 -25.84
C ALA A 371 20.88 -18.40 -27.39
N PRO A 372 21.81 -19.19 -27.98
CA PRO A 372 21.86 -19.37 -29.42
C PRO A 372 20.54 -19.91 -29.99
N LYS A 373 20.00 -19.25 -31.00
CA LYS A 373 18.72 -19.56 -31.65
C LYS A 373 17.48 -19.59 -30.75
N ALA A 374 17.58 -18.98 -29.57
CA ALA A 374 16.43 -18.85 -28.68
C ALA A 374 15.37 -17.93 -29.30
N LYS A 375 14.10 -18.23 -29.03
CA LYS A 375 12.97 -17.39 -29.43
C LYS A 375 12.53 -16.44 -28.28
N THR A 376 12.97 -16.73 -27.08
CA THR A 376 12.64 -16.01 -25.86
C THR A 376 13.89 -15.69 -25.06
N LEU A 377 13.84 -14.58 -24.29
CA LEU A 377 14.72 -14.38 -23.15
C LEU A 377 14.06 -15.02 -21.94
N LYS A 378 14.80 -15.91 -21.26
CA LYS A 378 14.30 -16.60 -20.07
C LYS A 378 15.15 -16.23 -18.86
N PHE A 379 14.49 -15.83 -17.77
CA PHE A 379 15.12 -15.51 -16.49
C PHE A 379 14.12 -15.65 -15.34
N GLU A 380 14.65 -15.76 -14.15
CA GLU A 380 13.90 -15.76 -12.90
C GLU A 380 13.93 -14.35 -12.30
N VAL A 381 12.83 -13.89 -11.72
CA VAL A 381 12.74 -12.55 -11.10
C VAL A 381 12.77 -12.69 -9.59
N LEU A 382 13.94 -12.41 -8.98
CA LEU A 382 14.25 -12.75 -7.59
C LEU A 382 13.50 -11.93 -6.52
N ASN A 383 13.06 -10.75 -6.85
CA ASN A 383 12.26 -9.92 -5.96
C ASN A 383 10.75 -9.97 -6.26
N MET A 384 10.33 -10.99 -7.00
CA MET A 384 8.93 -11.39 -7.15
C MET A 384 8.73 -12.74 -6.45
N TRP A 385 7.71 -12.83 -5.58
CA TRP A 385 7.53 -13.95 -4.68
C TRP A 385 6.19 -14.64 -4.91
N THR A 386 6.23 -15.97 -5.12
CA THR A 386 5.05 -16.82 -5.26
C THR A 386 4.84 -17.74 -4.06
N GLY A 387 5.79 -17.73 -3.11
CA GLY A 387 5.80 -18.56 -1.91
C GLY A 387 7.12 -18.41 -1.16
N VAL A 388 7.44 -19.36 -0.28
CA VAL A 388 8.71 -19.40 0.44
C VAL A 388 9.81 -19.78 -0.54
N ASP A 389 10.83 -18.91 -0.67
CA ASP A 389 11.97 -19.11 -1.61
C ASP A 389 11.54 -19.48 -3.04
N SER A 390 10.38 -19.00 -3.47
CA SER A 390 9.81 -19.29 -4.78
C SER A 390 9.60 -18.02 -5.59
N HIS A 391 10.15 -18.02 -6.82
CA HIS A 391 10.17 -16.86 -7.71
C HIS A 391 9.67 -17.24 -9.10
N PRO A 392 8.93 -16.35 -9.82
CA PRO A 392 8.44 -16.68 -11.15
C PRO A 392 9.54 -16.69 -12.18
N ILE A 393 9.45 -17.64 -13.08
CA ILE A 393 10.26 -17.69 -14.30
C ILE A 393 9.49 -16.99 -15.41
N ILE A 394 10.14 -16.00 -16.02
CA ILE A 394 9.58 -15.17 -17.10
C ILE A 394 10.23 -15.55 -18.42
N GLU A 395 9.44 -15.58 -19.48
CA GLU A 395 9.88 -15.73 -20.85
C GLU A 395 9.37 -14.55 -21.68
N LEU A 396 10.29 -13.69 -22.12
CA LEU A 396 9.98 -12.57 -23.01
C LEU A 396 10.26 -12.97 -24.46
N GLU A 397 9.27 -12.84 -25.33
CA GLU A 397 9.46 -13.09 -26.75
C GLU A 397 10.46 -12.13 -27.39
N LEU A 398 11.35 -12.67 -28.21
CA LEU A 398 12.26 -11.88 -29.04
C LEU A 398 11.50 -11.49 -30.31
N ASN A 399 11.02 -10.26 -30.36
CA ASN A 399 10.39 -9.73 -31.56
C ASN A 399 11.42 -9.68 -32.69
N LYS A 400 11.04 -10.26 -33.84
CA LYS A 400 11.79 -10.16 -35.08
C LYS A 400 11.77 -8.77 -35.64
#